data_ed99ee164d924cb2d6933915d0340308
#
_entry.id   ed99ee164d924cb2d6933915d0340308
#
_cell.length_a   1.000
_cell.length_b   1.000
_cell.length_c   1.000
_cell.angle_alpha   90.00
_cell.angle_beta   90.00
_cell.angle_gamma   90.00
#
_symmetry.space_group_name_H-M   'P 1'
#
loop_
_entity.id
_entity.type
_entity.pdbx_description
1 polymer ?
#
loop_
_entity_poly.entity_id
_entity_poly.type
_entity_poly.pdbx_seq_one_letter_code
_entity_poly.pdbx_strand_id
1 'polypeptide(L)'
;RTAALMDRHQPFVVLLTHYDELVQTEHALDYHLLSRLLGVRIGLVEEKAAILAEEDSFRHVHVSYGKDIEEAITRVIDVIVTLPNVREKYSKRYMAVRMLERPDEMLALLPHSEELIRVAAEQRARLLYEYGKTANEVIAQARRGFVHGALEETLTHAKHDSGHSLADKIDKVLTNRWVGLPVLLL
;
A
#
# COMPACT_ATOMS: atom_id res chain seq x y z
N ARG A 1 2.36 3.90 -4.03
CA ARG A 1 2.23 2.89 -5.10
C ARG A 1 2.47 1.47 -4.57
N THR A 2 3.51 1.22 -3.79
CA THR A 2 3.83 -0.10 -3.19
C THR A 2 2.64 -0.70 -2.45
N ALA A 3 2.00 0.02 -1.52
CA ALA A 3 0.83 -0.47 -0.80
C ALA A 3 -0.37 -0.83 -1.71
N ALA A 4 -0.53 -0.15 -2.85
CA ALA A 4 -1.56 -0.50 -3.83
C ALA A 4 -1.23 -1.79 -4.61
N LEU A 5 0.05 -2.15 -4.74
CA LEU A 5 0.48 -3.42 -5.32
C LEU A 5 0.25 -4.59 -4.35
N MET A 6 0.36 -4.36 -3.04
CA MET A 6 0.09 -5.36 -2.01
C MET A 6 -1.34 -5.91 -2.08
N ASP A 7 -2.32 -5.06 -2.41
CA ASP A 7 -3.72 -5.48 -2.56
C ASP A 7 -3.94 -6.44 -3.74
N ARG A 8 -3.06 -6.45 -4.74
CA ARG A 8 -3.20 -7.29 -5.94
C ARG A 8 -2.95 -8.77 -5.69
N HIS A 9 -2.32 -9.14 -4.59
CA HIS A 9 -1.86 -10.50 -4.30
C HIS A 9 -0.93 -11.08 -5.38
N GLN A 10 -0.27 -10.22 -6.14
CA GLN A 10 0.77 -10.62 -7.08
C GLN A 10 2.13 -10.47 -6.41
N PRO A 11 3.03 -11.44 -6.59
CA PRO A 11 4.38 -11.32 -6.07
C PRO A 11 5.10 -10.14 -6.74
N PHE A 12 5.71 -9.29 -5.95
CA PHE A 12 6.56 -8.21 -6.42
C PHE A 12 7.71 -7.99 -5.43
N VAL A 13 8.77 -7.39 -5.92
CA VAL A 13 9.96 -7.07 -5.14
C VAL A 13 10.17 -5.56 -5.20
N VAL A 14 10.60 -4.99 -4.09
CA VAL A 14 11.02 -3.58 -4.01
C VAL A 14 12.53 -3.53 -3.99
N LEU A 15 13.12 -2.86 -4.96
CA LEU A 15 14.57 -2.63 -5.02
C LEU A 15 14.88 -1.20 -4.58
N LEU A 16 15.73 -1.06 -3.59
CA LEU A 16 16.22 0.23 -3.11
C LEU A 16 17.38 0.68 -3.99
N THR A 17 17.28 1.90 -4.48
CA THR A 17 18.33 2.60 -5.21
C THR A 17 18.93 3.68 -4.33
N HIS A 18 20.21 4.01 -4.54
CA HIS A 18 20.89 5.09 -3.80
C HIS A 18 20.90 4.90 -2.26
N TYR A 19 20.92 3.64 -1.84
CA TYR A 19 20.93 3.31 -0.41
C TYR A 19 22.19 3.82 0.29
N ASP A 20 23.32 3.81 -0.39
CA ASP A 20 24.60 4.37 0.04
C ASP A 20 24.52 5.89 0.34
N GLU A 21 23.76 6.64 -0.46
CA GLU A 21 23.52 8.07 -0.19
C GLU A 21 22.73 8.27 1.10
N LEU A 22 21.75 7.38 1.38
CA LEU A 22 20.98 7.42 2.62
C LEU A 22 21.89 7.18 3.84
N VAL A 23 22.77 6.18 3.75
CA VAL A 23 23.74 5.85 4.81
C VAL A 23 24.71 7.00 5.07
N GLN A 24 25.14 7.73 4.02
CA GLN A 24 25.97 8.91 4.15
C GLN A 24 25.30 10.07 4.91
N THR A 25 23.97 10.10 4.97
CA THR A 25 23.22 11.13 5.72
C THR A 25 23.02 10.79 7.20
N GLU A 26 23.79 9.84 7.75
CA GLU A 26 23.68 9.34 9.13
C GLU A 26 22.33 8.67 9.45
N HIS A 27 21.57 8.28 8.42
CA HIS A 27 20.33 7.54 8.55
C HIS A 27 20.58 6.11 8.10
N ALA A 28 20.19 5.15 8.89
CA ALA A 28 20.19 3.74 8.51
C ALA A 28 18.74 3.25 8.42
N LEU A 29 18.38 2.69 7.25
CA LEU A 29 17.12 2.02 7.04
C LEU A 29 17.34 0.52 7.20
N ASP A 30 16.71 -0.09 8.21
CA ASP A 30 16.65 -1.55 8.30
C ASP A 30 15.64 -2.09 7.28
N TYR A 31 16.10 -2.29 6.04
CA TYR A 31 15.24 -2.78 4.96
C TYR A 31 14.83 -4.25 5.15
N HIS A 32 15.54 -5.03 5.97
CA HIS A 32 15.11 -6.39 6.35
C HIS A 32 13.92 -6.34 7.31
N LEU A 33 13.93 -5.43 8.29
CA LEU A 33 12.78 -5.19 9.15
C LEU A 33 11.61 -4.63 8.35
N LEU A 34 11.86 -3.67 7.47
CA LEU A 34 10.86 -3.10 6.57
C LEU A 34 10.22 -4.18 5.68
N SER A 35 11.02 -5.09 5.13
CA SER A 35 10.55 -6.25 4.37
C SER A 35 9.58 -7.11 5.18
N ARG A 36 9.90 -7.37 6.46
CA ARG A 36 9.03 -8.13 7.36
C ARG A 36 7.73 -7.40 7.71
N LEU A 37 7.81 -6.11 8.00
CA LEU A 37 6.65 -5.29 8.35
C LEU A 37 5.68 -5.12 7.17
N LEU A 38 6.20 -4.91 5.97
CA LEU A 38 5.38 -4.78 4.77
C LEU A 38 5.00 -6.12 4.16
N GLY A 39 5.65 -7.23 4.54
CA GLY A 39 5.44 -8.54 3.93
C GLY A 39 5.81 -8.60 2.45
N VAL A 40 6.73 -7.75 2.03
CA VAL A 40 7.21 -7.63 0.65
C VAL A 40 8.72 -7.79 0.65
N ARG A 41 9.27 -8.53 -0.31
CA ARG A 41 10.72 -8.61 -0.44
C ARG A 41 11.30 -7.24 -0.81
N ILE A 42 12.21 -6.77 0.02
CA ILE A 42 12.93 -5.51 -0.18
C ILE A 42 14.41 -5.81 -0.12
N GLY A 43 15.16 -5.32 -1.07
CA GLY A 43 16.62 -5.45 -1.07
C GLY A 43 17.27 -4.38 -1.94
N LEU A 44 18.59 -4.44 -2.04
CA LEU A 44 19.37 -3.50 -2.81
C LEU A 44 19.39 -3.90 -4.29
N VAL A 45 19.57 -2.92 -5.17
CA VAL A 45 19.64 -3.19 -6.63
C VAL A 45 20.76 -4.17 -6.96
N GLU A 46 21.87 -4.11 -6.24
CA GLU A 46 23.03 -4.99 -6.40
C GLU A 46 22.67 -6.45 -6.07
N GLU A 47 21.70 -6.68 -5.22
CA GLU A 47 21.22 -8.00 -4.79
C GLU A 47 20.09 -8.55 -5.67
N LYS A 48 19.69 -7.83 -6.72
CA LYS A 48 18.53 -8.15 -7.56
C LYS A 48 18.48 -9.60 -8.02
N ALA A 49 19.60 -10.14 -8.46
CA ALA A 49 19.66 -11.52 -8.99
C ALA A 49 19.37 -12.55 -7.89
N ALA A 50 19.93 -12.36 -6.69
CA ALA A 50 19.70 -13.23 -5.53
C ALA A 50 18.26 -13.16 -5.07
N ILE A 51 17.71 -11.94 -4.94
CA ILE A 51 16.33 -11.70 -4.48
C ILE A 51 15.29 -12.31 -5.43
N LEU A 52 15.56 -12.27 -6.76
CA LEU A 52 14.65 -12.84 -7.74
C LEU A 52 14.78 -14.38 -7.86
N ALA A 53 15.93 -14.95 -7.47
CA ALA A 53 16.16 -16.39 -7.49
C ALA A 53 15.53 -17.13 -6.28
N GLU A 54 15.20 -16.42 -5.22
CA GLU A 54 14.56 -17.01 -4.05
C GLU A 54 13.09 -17.35 -4.37
N GLU A 55 12.76 -18.64 -4.40
CA GLU A 55 11.40 -19.17 -4.58
C GLU A 55 10.53 -19.11 -3.31
N ASP A 56 10.86 -18.27 -2.36
CA ASP A 56 10.25 -18.33 -1.04
C ASP A 56 8.83 -17.78 -1.00
N SER A 57 8.03 -18.34 -0.11
CA SER A 57 6.64 -18.02 0.12
C SER A 57 6.47 -16.54 0.52
N PHE A 58 5.87 -15.75 -0.38
CA PHE A 58 5.45 -14.39 -0.04
C PHE A 58 4.48 -14.43 1.14
N ARG A 59 4.83 -13.77 2.20
CA ARG A 59 3.92 -13.54 3.31
C ARG A 59 2.94 -12.46 2.89
N HIS A 60 1.70 -12.83 2.63
CA HIS A 60 0.67 -11.87 2.31
C HIS A 60 0.34 -11.00 3.54
N VAL A 61 0.96 -9.84 3.61
CA VAL A 61 0.56 -8.81 4.56
C VAL A 61 -0.49 -7.93 3.89
N HIS A 62 -1.64 -7.81 4.54
CA HIS A 62 -2.68 -6.91 4.08
C HIS A 62 -2.46 -5.52 4.68
N VAL A 63 -2.59 -4.50 3.85
CA VAL A 63 -2.69 -3.13 4.34
C VAL A 63 -3.94 -3.03 5.20
N SER A 64 -3.79 -2.65 6.48
CA SER A 64 -4.92 -2.34 7.34
C SER A 64 -5.38 -0.91 7.08
N TYR A 65 -6.60 -0.76 6.65
CA TYR A 65 -7.18 0.53 6.31
C TYR A 65 -7.93 1.20 7.46
N GLY A 66 -8.02 0.52 8.62
CA GLY A 66 -8.84 0.94 9.74
C GLY A 66 -10.28 0.41 9.65
N LYS A 67 -10.99 0.39 10.80
CA LYS A 67 -12.23 -0.34 10.99
C LYS A 67 -13.32 0.00 9.96
N ASP A 68 -13.56 1.29 9.72
CA ASP A 68 -14.70 1.73 8.89
C ASP A 68 -14.47 1.41 7.41
N ILE A 69 -13.21 1.55 6.93
CA ILE A 69 -12.84 1.21 5.57
C ILE A 69 -12.87 -0.32 5.39
N GLU A 70 -12.37 -1.08 6.38
CA GLU A 70 -12.43 -2.55 6.34
C GLU A 70 -13.86 -3.07 6.32
N GLU A 71 -14.77 -2.44 7.06
CA GLU A 71 -16.18 -2.76 6.99
C GLU A 71 -16.75 -2.46 5.59
N ALA A 72 -16.43 -1.31 5.01
CA ALA A 72 -16.85 -0.99 3.64
C ALA A 72 -16.31 -2.00 2.62
N ILE A 73 -15.05 -2.40 2.75
CA ILE A 73 -14.44 -3.43 1.90
C ILE A 73 -15.20 -4.76 2.05
N THR A 74 -15.48 -5.19 3.28
CA THR A 74 -16.21 -6.44 3.55
C THR A 74 -17.59 -6.43 2.91
N ARG A 75 -18.36 -5.36 3.06
CA ARG A 75 -19.68 -5.21 2.43
C ARG A 75 -19.63 -5.37 0.91
N VAL A 76 -18.61 -4.81 0.27
CA VAL A 76 -18.44 -4.96 -1.18
C VAL A 76 -18.00 -6.38 -1.54
N ILE A 77 -17.13 -7.01 -0.75
CA ILE A 77 -16.72 -8.42 -0.95
C ILE A 77 -17.92 -9.35 -0.87
N ASP A 78 -18.81 -9.16 0.10
CA ASP A 78 -20.00 -9.99 0.30
C ASP A 78 -20.87 -10.05 -0.98
N VAL A 79 -20.95 -8.95 -1.72
CA VAL A 79 -21.65 -8.93 -3.01
C VAL A 79 -20.81 -9.58 -4.12
N ILE A 80 -19.50 -9.26 -4.19
CA ILE A 80 -18.62 -9.83 -5.22
C ILE A 80 -18.61 -11.36 -5.19
N VAL A 81 -18.68 -11.98 -4.01
CA VAL A 81 -18.66 -13.45 -3.87
C VAL A 81 -19.92 -14.11 -4.41
N THR A 82 -21.03 -13.39 -4.55
CA THR A 82 -22.28 -13.90 -5.11
C THR A 82 -22.33 -13.81 -6.63
N LEU A 83 -21.41 -13.05 -7.25
CA LEU A 83 -21.40 -12.84 -8.69
C LEU A 83 -20.89 -14.09 -9.43
N PRO A 84 -21.58 -14.52 -10.51
CA PRO A 84 -21.11 -15.61 -11.34
C PRO A 84 -19.90 -15.16 -12.20
N ASN A 85 -19.01 -16.12 -12.50
CA ASN A 85 -17.90 -15.91 -13.44
C ASN A 85 -16.94 -14.74 -13.11
N VAL A 86 -16.78 -14.43 -11.83
CA VAL A 86 -15.75 -13.49 -11.42
C VAL A 86 -14.37 -14.10 -11.70
N ARG A 87 -13.57 -13.41 -12.50
CA ARG A 87 -12.24 -13.90 -12.86
C ARG A 87 -11.35 -14.02 -11.62
N GLU A 88 -10.78 -15.21 -11.39
CA GLU A 88 -9.85 -15.47 -10.26
C GLU A 88 -8.51 -14.72 -10.37
N LYS A 89 -8.30 -14.00 -11.46
CA LYS A 89 -7.05 -13.24 -11.71
C LYS A 89 -6.74 -12.21 -10.62
N TYR A 90 -7.76 -11.69 -9.94
CA TYR A 90 -7.61 -10.69 -8.89
C TYR A 90 -8.24 -11.16 -7.59
N SER A 91 -7.63 -10.81 -6.45
CA SER A 91 -8.23 -11.07 -5.17
C SER A 91 -9.55 -10.30 -5.00
N LYS A 92 -10.51 -10.91 -4.29
CA LYS A 92 -11.80 -10.26 -4.00
C LYS A 92 -11.61 -8.94 -3.24
N ARG A 93 -10.61 -8.91 -2.34
CA ARG A 93 -10.22 -7.70 -1.62
C ARG A 93 -9.73 -6.61 -2.56
N TYR A 94 -8.85 -6.92 -3.50
CA TYR A 94 -8.40 -5.97 -4.51
C TYR A 94 -9.57 -5.38 -5.31
N MET A 95 -10.48 -6.25 -5.76
CA MET A 95 -11.66 -5.82 -6.52
C MET A 95 -12.54 -4.90 -5.69
N ALA A 96 -12.77 -5.21 -4.40
CA ALA A 96 -13.56 -4.39 -3.50
C ALA A 96 -12.92 -3.03 -3.23
N VAL A 97 -11.62 -3.01 -2.94
CA VAL A 97 -10.89 -1.75 -2.73
C VAL A 97 -10.94 -0.88 -3.99
N ARG A 98 -10.72 -1.48 -5.17
CA ARG A 98 -10.80 -0.74 -6.45
C ARG A 98 -12.22 -0.28 -6.76
N MET A 99 -13.24 -1.04 -6.38
CA MET A 99 -14.63 -0.65 -6.53
C MET A 99 -14.99 0.58 -5.67
N LEU A 100 -14.38 0.70 -4.48
CA LEU A 100 -14.52 1.89 -3.65
C LEU A 100 -13.71 3.10 -4.18
N GLU A 101 -12.52 2.86 -4.73
CA GLU A 101 -11.64 3.91 -5.24
C GLU A 101 -12.08 4.43 -6.62
N ARG A 102 -12.31 3.50 -7.56
CA ARG A 102 -12.55 3.76 -8.98
C ARG A 102 -13.57 2.78 -9.55
N PRO A 103 -14.86 2.94 -9.24
CA PRO A 103 -15.90 2.00 -9.65
C PRO A 103 -15.94 1.78 -11.16
N ASP A 104 -15.77 2.82 -11.97
CA ASP A 104 -15.88 2.72 -13.42
C ASP A 104 -14.85 1.76 -14.02
N GLU A 105 -13.60 1.80 -13.51
CA GLU A 105 -12.54 0.87 -13.96
C GLU A 105 -12.88 -0.58 -13.58
N MET A 106 -13.50 -0.80 -12.43
CA MET A 106 -13.79 -2.14 -11.93
C MET A 106 -15.07 -2.73 -12.56
N LEU A 107 -16.07 -1.89 -12.80
CA LEU A 107 -17.30 -2.29 -13.51
C LEU A 107 -17.05 -2.77 -14.93
N ALA A 108 -15.98 -2.28 -15.57
CA ALA A 108 -15.56 -2.79 -16.89
C ALA A 108 -14.98 -4.21 -16.84
N LEU A 109 -14.60 -4.71 -15.67
CA LEU A 109 -13.94 -6.01 -15.48
C LEU A 109 -14.85 -7.04 -14.79
N LEU A 110 -15.88 -6.60 -14.09
CA LEU A 110 -16.80 -7.44 -13.34
C LEU A 110 -18.13 -7.64 -14.11
N PRO A 111 -18.84 -8.75 -13.87
CA PRO A 111 -20.20 -8.90 -14.37
C PRO A 111 -21.09 -7.74 -13.90
N HIS A 112 -22.00 -7.30 -14.78
CA HIS A 112 -22.93 -6.23 -14.40
C HIS A 112 -23.82 -6.68 -13.24
N SER A 113 -23.87 -5.88 -12.17
CA SER A 113 -24.69 -6.13 -10.99
C SER A 113 -25.15 -4.79 -10.41
N GLU A 114 -26.46 -4.56 -10.45
CA GLU A 114 -27.08 -3.39 -9.83
C GLU A 114 -26.83 -3.36 -8.32
N GLU A 115 -26.85 -4.52 -7.68
CA GLU A 115 -26.57 -4.65 -6.25
C GLU A 115 -25.15 -4.22 -5.91
N LEU A 116 -24.15 -4.66 -6.69
CA LEU A 116 -22.74 -4.23 -6.50
C LEU A 116 -22.61 -2.71 -6.64
N ILE A 117 -23.22 -2.14 -7.66
CA ILE A 117 -23.20 -0.70 -7.88
C ILE A 117 -23.83 0.05 -6.72
N ARG A 118 -25.01 -0.40 -6.26
CA ARG A 118 -25.73 0.18 -5.13
C ARG A 118 -24.90 0.12 -3.84
N VAL A 119 -24.43 -1.08 -3.46
CA VAL A 119 -23.67 -1.27 -2.22
C VAL A 119 -22.38 -0.48 -2.25
N ALA A 120 -21.64 -0.47 -3.35
CA ALA A 120 -20.44 0.33 -3.47
C ALA A 120 -20.72 1.84 -3.34
N ALA A 121 -21.81 2.32 -3.96
CA ALA A 121 -22.21 3.72 -3.84
C ALA A 121 -22.60 4.10 -2.41
N GLU A 122 -23.34 3.24 -1.71
CA GLU A 122 -23.72 3.42 -0.30
C GLU A 122 -22.47 3.50 0.60
N GLN A 123 -21.51 2.58 0.44
CA GLN A 123 -20.29 2.59 1.24
C GLN A 123 -19.43 3.83 0.94
N ARG A 124 -19.33 4.25 -0.31
CA ARG A 124 -18.62 5.47 -0.69
C ARG A 124 -19.28 6.73 -0.09
N ALA A 125 -20.60 6.79 -0.11
CA ALA A 125 -21.36 7.89 0.50
C ALA A 125 -21.18 7.91 2.03
N ARG A 126 -21.17 6.73 2.69
CA ARG A 126 -20.89 6.60 4.11
C ARG A 126 -19.51 7.15 4.46
N LEU A 127 -18.46 6.71 3.75
CA LEU A 127 -17.10 7.18 3.98
C LEU A 127 -16.96 8.69 3.74
N LEU A 128 -17.65 9.22 2.71
CA LEU A 128 -17.68 10.67 2.47
C LEU A 128 -18.32 11.43 3.64
N TYR A 129 -19.41 10.91 4.18
CA TYR A 129 -20.10 11.51 5.33
C TYR A 129 -19.25 11.46 6.60
N GLU A 130 -18.62 10.30 6.89
CA GLU A 130 -17.83 10.09 8.10
C GLU A 130 -16.52 10.87 8.11
N TYR A 131 -15.84 10.95 6.96
CA TYR A 131 -14.48 11.52 6.84
C TYR A 131 -14.45 12.89 6.16
N GLY A 132 -15.54 13.35 5.55
CA GLY A 132 -15.56 14.56 4.74
C GLY A 132 -14.66 14.49 3.48
N LYS A 133 -14.26 13.29 3.09
CA LYS A 133 -13.34 13.01 1.97
C LYS A 133 -13.87 11.85 1.13
N THR A 134 -13.51 11.82 -0.14
CA THR A 134 -13.88 10.70 -1.01
C THR A 134 -13.23 9.40 -0.56
N ALA A 135 -13.85 8.26 -0.85
CA ALA A 135 -13.31 6.94 -0.51
C ALA A 135 -11.88 6.75 -1.06
N ASN A 136 -11.59 7.27 -2.27
CA ASN A 136 -10.25 7.24 -2.85
C ASN A 136 -9.22 7.99 -2.00
N GLU A 137 -9.57 9.18 -1.49
CA GLU A 137 -8.68 9.97 -0.64
C GLU A 137 -8.44 9.32 0.72
N VAL A 138 -9.51 8.77 1.33
CA VAL A 138 -9.43 8.09 2.63
C VAL A 138 -8.55 6.84 2.52
N ILE A 139 -8.76 6.00 1.51
CA ILE A 139 -7.96 4.80 1.25
C ILE A 139 -6.50 5.18 0.95
N ALA A 140 -6.27 6.21 0.13
CA ALA A 140 -4.92 6.67 -0.16
C ALA A 140 -4.21 7.22 1.08
N GLN A 141 -4.93 7.89 1.98
CA GLN A 141 -4.39 8.35 3.26
C GLN A 141 -4.02 7.18 4.16
N ALA A 142 -4.88 6.17 4.28
CA ALA A 142 -4.61 4.97 5.07
C ALA A 142 -3.38 4.20 4.56
N ARG A 143 -3.23 4.08 3.23
CA ARG A 143 -2.02 3.48 2.62
C ARG A 143 -0.75 4.25 2.98
N ARG A 144 -0.79 5.59 2.91
CA ARG A 144 0.36 6.41 3.31
C ARG A 144 0.69 6.22 4.77
N GLY A 145 -0.31 6.24 5.66
CA GLY A 145 -0.12 6.00 7.09
C GLY A 145 0.51 4.64 7.39
N PHE A 146 0.07 3.59 6.71
CA PHE A 146 0.65 2.24 6.86
C PHE A 146 2.14 2.19 6.47
N VAL A 147 2.49 2.75 5.31
CA VAL A 147 3.89 2.79 4.84
C VAL A 147 4.74 3.68 5.74
N HIS A 148 4.20 4.83 6.17
CA HIS A 148 4.89 5.76 7.05
C HIS A 148 5.20 5.12 8.41
N GLY A 149 4.23 4.42 9.02
CA GLY A 149 4.45 3.70 10.28
C GLY A 149 5.55 2.65 10.15
N ALA A 150 5.56 1.85 9.06
CA ALA A 150 6.60 0.88 8.82
C ALA A 150 7.98 1.54 8.62
N LEU A 151 8.04 2.69 7.94
CA LEU A 151 9.29 3.43 7.77
C LEU A 151 9.80 4.02 9.08
N GLU A 152 8.93 4.56 9.92
CA GLU A 152 9.32 5.10 11.23
C GLU A 152 9.94 4.03 12.13
N GLU A 153 9.40 2.81 12.11
CA GLU A 153 9.95 1.70 12.89
C GLU A 153 11.32 1.22 12.36
N THR A 154 11.60 1.43 11.08
CA THR A 154 12.79 0.90 10.42
C THR A 154 13.92 1.92 10.27
N LEU A 155 13.62 3.21 10.45
CA LEU A 155 14.63 4.25 10.43
C LEU A 155 15.29 4.36 11.80
N THR A 156 16.53 3.90 11.90
CA THR A 156 17.36 4.10 13.09
C THR A 156 18.19 5.36 12.92
N HIS A 157 18.16 6.22 13.94
CA HIS A 157 19.09 7.33 14.00
C HIS A 157 20.45 6.82 14.50
N ALA A 158 21.50 7.12 13.77
CA ALA A 158 22.81 7.17 14.40
C ALA A 158 22.71 8.23 15.51
N LYS A 159 22.93 7.80 16.76
CA LYS A 159 22.83 8.68 17.93
C LYS A 159 23.71 9.91 17.76
N HIS A 160 23.13 11.04 17.37
CA HIS A 160 23.69 12.33 17.66
C HIS A 160 22.57 13.31 17.94
N ASP A 161 22.65 13.95 19.11
CA ASP A 161 21.79 15.00 19.63
C ASP A 161 21.58 16.14 18.62
N SER A 162 20.42 16.18 18.02
CA SER A 162 19.86 17.44 17.53
C SER A 162 18.34 17.30 17.39
N GLY A 163 17.65 17.99 18.27
CA GLY A 163 16.21 17.93 18.50
C GLY A 163 15.32 18.42 17.35
N HIS A 164 15.38 17.77 16.20
CA HIS A 164 14.41 17.97 15.13
C HIS A 164 13.59 16.69 14.92
N SER A 165 12.29 16.84 14.98
CA SER A 165 11.32 15.75 14.85
C SER A 165 11.56 14.93 13.56
N LEU A 166 11.56 13.60 13.70
CA LEU A 166 11.59 12.65 12.60
C LEU A 166 10.52 12.93 11.54
N ALA A 167 9.33 13.34 11.97
CA ALA A 167 8.22 13.67 11.10
C ALA A 167 8.61 14.74 10.06
N ASP A 168 9.33 15.80 10.47
CA ASP A 168 9.73 16.87 9.57
C ASP A 168 10.79 16.43 8.54
N LYS A 169 11.65 15.46 8.92
CA LYS A 169 12.69 14.95 8.01
C LYS A 169 12.14 13.92 7.03
N ILE A 170 11.25 13.04 7.47
CA ILE A 170 10.57 12.07 6.61
C ILE A 170 9.64 12.79 5.63
N ASP A 171 8.92 13.80 6.08
CA ASP A 171 8.05 14.60 5.22
C ASP A 171 8.88 15.33 4.14
N LYS A 172 10.06 15.80 4.49
CA LYS A 172 10.99 16.47 3.56
C LYS A 172 11.60 15.50 2.53
N VAL A 173 11.84 14.25 2.90
CA VAL A 173 12.33 13.19 1.98
C VAL A 173 11.20 12.67 1.10
N LEU A 174 10.01 12.45 1.65
CA LEU A 174 8.84 11.96 0.88
C LEU A 174 8.18 13.04 0.03
N THR A 175 8.25 14.31 0.45
CA THR A 175 7.72 15.47 -0.30
C THR A 175 8.73 16.06 -1.27
N ASN A 176 10.00 15.74 -1.13
CA ASN A 176 11.00 16.20 -2.08
C ASN A 176 10.81 15.46 -3.42
N ARG A 177 10.31 16.20 -4.42
CA ARG A 177 10.00 15.76 -5.77
C ARG A 177 11.14 15.00 -6.47
N TRP A 178 12.37 15.19 -6.02
CA TRP A 178 13.58 14.61 -6.61
C TRP A 178 14.07 13.35 -5.88
N VAL A 179 13.74 13.18 -4.59
CA VAL A 179 14.18 12.04 -3.78
C VAL A 179 13.06 11.01 -3.59
N GLY A 180 11.79 11.45 -3.51
CA GLY A 180 10.64 10.55 -3.39
C GLY A 180 10.27 9.78 -4.67
N LEU A 181 10.72 10.20 -5.84
CA LEU A 181 10.41 9.56 -7.13
C LEU A 181 11.24 8.29 -7.42
N PRO A 182 12.54 8.18 -7.11
CA PRO A 182 13.30 6.96 -7.38
C PRO A 182 12.95 5.79 -6.45
N VAL A 183 12.51 6.06 -5.22
CA VAL A 183 12.15 5.02 -4.23
C VAL A 183 10.81 4.34 -4.57
N LEU A 184 10.03 4.90 -5.49
CA LEU A 184 8.66 4.44 -5.83
C LEU A 184 8.48 3.93 -7.25
N LEU A 185 9.55 3.85 -8.07
CA LEU A 185 9.43 3.67 -9.51
C LEU A 185 10.16 2.45 -10.09
N LEU A 186 10.18 1.32 -9.38
CA LEU A 186 10.49 0.03 -10.05
C LEU A 186 9.61 -1.05 -9.53
#